data_176ca733691bbae3f4a523515bd6cb6b
#
_entry.id   176ca733691bbae3f4a523515bd6cb6b
#
_cell.length_a   1.000
_cell.length_b   1.000
_cell.length_c   1.000
_cell.angle_alpha   90.00
_cell.angle_beta   90.00
_cell.angle_gamma   90.00
#
_symmetry.space_group_name_H-M   'P 1'
#
loop_
_entity.id
_entity.type
_entity.pdbx_description
1 polymer ?
#
loop_
_entity_poly.entity_id
_entity_poly.type
_entity_poly.pdbx_seq_one_letter_code
_entity_poly.pdbx_strand_id
1 'polypeptide(L)'
;MTILNKDTLAIIMIGTTHVIDMGGKSAFIHYETGTRAHMLLPDGTRFHGLWTLQDDGYKVEWQDGPTGAWKLDHTPGAIDYVDATGTVRGRISRIDFGDPERLAA
;
A
#
# COMPACT_ATOMS: atom_id res chain seq x y z
N MET A 1 -11.39 9.49 -12.33
CA MET A 1 -10.27 8.54 -12.30
C MET A 1 -8.96 9.31 -12.44
N THR A 2 -8.11 9.20 -11.46
CA THR A 2 -6.83 9.92 -11.43
C THR A 2 -5.76 9.03 -10.82
N ILE A 3 -4.74 8.70 -11.61
CA ILE A 3 -3.56 8.00 -11.10
C ILE A 3 -2.73 9.02 -10.32
N LEU A 4 -2.43 8.71 -9.06
CA LEU A 4 -1.71 9.61 -8.18
C LEU A 4 -0.23 9.67 -8.54
N ASN A 5 0.31 10.88 -8.59
CA ASN A 5 1.72 11.10 -8.91
C ASN A 5 2.60 10.95 -7.66
N LYS A 6 3.92 10.99 -7.87
CA LYS A 6 4.91 10.78 -6.82
C LYS A 6 4.74 11.72 -5.62
N ASP A 7 4.47 12.99 -5.86
CA ASP A 7 4.34 13.98 -4.77
C ASP A 7 3.14 13.67 -3.88
N THR A 8 2.01 13.31 -4.48
CA THR A 8 0.80 12.93 -3.73
C THR A 8 1.03 11.59 -3.01
N LEU A 9 1.64 10.62 -3.68
CA LEU A 9 1.96 9.34 -3.06
C LEU A 9 2.88 9.50 -1.84
N ALA A 10 3.87 10.38 -1.93
CA ALA A 10 4.75 10.63 -0.81
C ALA A 10 3.98 11.09 0.44
N ILE A 11 2.96 11.95 0.25
CA ILE A 11 2.17 12.47 1.36
C ILE A 11 1.32 11.38 2.03
N ILE A 12 0.70 10.49 1.23
CA ILE A 12 -0.25 9.52 1.77
C ILE A 12 0.38 8.15 2.08
N MET A 13 1.65 7.94 1.72
CA MET A 13 2.33 6.65 1.92
C MET A 13 3.42 6.70 2.98
N ILE A 14 4.31 7.69 2.93
CA ILE A 14 5.47 7.71 3.82
C ILE A 14 5.03 7.88 5.27
N GLY A 15 5.37 6.89 6.12
CA GLY A 15 5.02 6.92 7.53
C GLY A 15 3.56 6.61 7.83
N THR A 16 2.82 6.05 6.89
CA THR A 16 1.39 5.74 7.06
C THR A 16 1.13 4.24 7.02
N THR A 17 -0.06 3.84 7.47
CA THR A 17 -0.56 2.48 7.33
C THR A 17 -1.83 2.51 6.49
N HIS A 18 -1.83 1.76 5.39
CA HIS A 18 -3.00 1.60 4.55
C HIS A 18 -3.83 0.41 5.04
N VAL A 19 -5.11 0.63 5.27
CA VAL A 19 -6.06 -0.45 5.55
C VAL A 19 -6.80 -0.74 4.25
N ILE A 20 -6.66 -1.97 3.77
CA ILE A 20 -7.15 -2.38 2.46
C ILE A 20 -8.31 -3.34 2.62
N ASP A 21 -9.43 -3.02 1.97
CA ASP A 21 -10.57 -3.94 1.89
C ASP A 21 -10.32 -4.98 0.81
N MET A 22 -10.35 -6.25 1.22
CA MET A 22 -10.15 -7.41 0.34
C MET A 22 -11.38 -8.32 0.38
N GLY A 23 -12.55 -7.76 0.05
CA GLY A 23 -13.78 -8.54 0.00
C GLY A 23 -14.37 -8.84 1.39
N GLY A 24 -14.46 -7.83 2.26
CA GLY A 24 -15.00 -7.96 3.60
C GLY A 24 -13.99 -8.27 4.69
N LYS A 25 -12.73 -8.48 4.30
CA LYS A 25 -11.61 -8.67 5.24
C LYS A 25 -10.60 -7.56 5.00
N SER A 26 -9.84 -7.19 6.04
CA SER A 26 -8.87 -6.11 5.98
C SER A 26 -7.45 -6.63 6.00
N ALA A 27 -6.62 -6.10 5.10
CA ALA A 27 -5.17 -6.21 5.18
C ALA A 27 -4.59 -4.85 5.59
N PHE A 28 -3.41 -4.87 6.18
CA PHE A 28 -2.72 -3.67 6.65
C PHE A 28 -1.33 -3.61 6.03
N ILE A 29 -0.94 -2.46 5.49
CA ILE A 29 0.42 -2.26 4.98
C ILE A 29 0.96 -0.95 5.54
N HIS A 30 2.05 -1.04 6.30
CA HIS A 30 2.78 0.11 6.80
C HIS A 30 3.98 0.39 5.91
N TYR A 31 4.09 1.64 5.45
CA TYR A 31 5.21 2.13 4.65
C TYR A 31 6.08 3.01 5.54
N GLU A 32 7.19 2.45 6.03
CA GLU A 32 8.11 3.21 6.85
C GLU A 32 8.79 4.33 6.06
N THR A 33 9.23 5.35 6.78
CA THR A 33 10.17 6.31 6.21
C THR A 33 11.42 5.57 5.74
N GLY A 34 11.93 5.94 4.59
CA GLY A 34 12.99 5.19 3.93
C GLY A 34 12.40 4.23 2.93
N THR A 35 12.76 2.95 3.00
CA THR A 35 12.41 1.97 1.97
C THR A 35 11.76 0.70 2.50
N ARG A 36 11.42 0.62 3.77
CA ARG A 36 10.86 -0.61 4.36
C ARG A 36 9.34 -0.60 4.33
N ALA A 37 8.76 -1.76 4.04
CA ALA A 37 7.31 -1.98 4.07
C ALA A 37 6.99 -3.23 4.88
N HIS A 38 5.83 -3.23 5.54
CA HIS A 38 5.38 -4.32 6.38
C HIS A 38 3.91 -4.58 6.12
N MET A 39 3.52 -5.83 5.95
CA MET A 39 2.14 -6.21 5.64
C MET A 39 1.62 -7.25 6.63
N LEU A 40 0.34 -7.10 7.00
CA LEU A 40 -0.40 -8.09 7.76
C LEU A 40 -1.65 -8.47 6.97
N LEU A 41 -1.75 -9.73 6.61
CA LEU A 41 -2.90 -10.27 5.90
C LEU A 41 -4.03 -10.67 6.86
N PRO A 42 -5.27 -10.83 6.38
CA PRO A 42 -6.42 -11.19 7.23
C PRO A 42 -6.26 -12.52 7.97
N ASP A 43 -5.46 -13.44 7.44
CA ASP A 43 -5.20 -14.74 8.08
C ASP A 43 -4.07 -14.69 9.12
N GLY A 44 -3.50 -13.52 9.37
CA GLY A 44 -2.39 -13.33 10.31
C GLY A 44 -1.00 -13.45 9.70
N THR A 45 -0.89 -13.76 8.42
CA THR A 45 0.40 -13.84 7.73
C THR A 45 1.03 -12.47 7.66
N ARG A 46 2.33 -12.38 7.98
CA ARG A 46 3.11 -11.15 7.96
C ARG A 46 4.18 -11.22 6.89
N PHE A 47 4.34 -10.11 6.16
CA PHE A 47 5.42 -9.94 5.20
C PHE A 47 6.19 -8.67 5.53
N HIS A 48 7.50 -8.71 5.25
CA HIS A 48 8.38 -7.56 5.33
C HIS A 48 9.11 -7.42 4.00
N GLY A 49 9.36 -6.20 3.60
CA GLY A 49 10.00 -5.98 2.31
C GLY A 49 10.52 -4.57 2.16
N LEU A 50 10.82 -4.23 0.90
CA LEU A 50 11.33 -2.92 0.50
C LEU A 50 10.35 -2.29 -0.47
N TRP A 51 10.18 -0.98 -0.38
CA TRP A 51 9.34 -0.24 -1.32
C TRP A 51 10.06 0.99 -1.85
N THR A 52 9.71 1.40 -3.06
CA THR A 52 10.34 2.53 -3.75
C THR A 52 9.27 3.32 -4.48
N LEU A 53 9.26 4.64 -4.28
CA LEU A 53 8.38 5.54 -5.03
C LEU A 53 8.87 5.67 -6.47
N GLN A 54 7.90 5.75 -7.40
CA GLN A 54 8.11 6.01 -8.80
C GLN A 54 7.28 7.24 -9.20
N ASP A 55 7.39 7.71 -10.45
CA ASP A 55 6.72 8.95 -10.88
C ASP A 55 5.20 8.93 -10.73
N ASP A 56 4.57 7.79 -11.01
CA ASP A 56 3.13 7.64 -10.95
C ASP A 56 2.70 6.34 -10.25
N GLY A 57 3.53 5.86 -9.35
CA GLY A 57 3.25 4.63 -8.61
C GLY A 57 4.38 4.27 -7.66
N TYR A 58 4.43 3.01 -7.29
CA TYR A 58 5.48 2.48 -6.41
C TYR A 58 5.71 1.00 -6.67
N LYS A 59 6.86 0.52 -6.24
CA LYS A 59 7.25 -0.88 -6.34
C LYS A 59 7.48 -1.43 -4.95
N VAL A 60 7.03 -2.66 -4.70
CA VAL A 60 7.25 -3.36 -3.44
C VAL A 60 7.88 -4.72 -3.73
N GLU A 61 8.96 -5.03 -3.02
CA GLU A 61 9.63 -6.32 -3.06
C GLU A 61 9.48 -6.97 -1.68
N TRP A 62 8.56 -7.93 -1.56
CA TRP A 62 8.35 -8.65 -0.32
C TRP A 62 9.40 -9.74 -0.13
N GLN A 63 9.97 -9.85 1.07
CA GLN A 63 10.89 -10.93 1.42
C GLN A 63 10.14 -12.25 1.37
N ASP A 64 10.67 -13.22 0.63
CA ASP A 64 10.06 -14.54 0.41
C ASP A 64 8.66 -14.45 -0.19
N GLY A 65 8.37 -13.38 -0.89
CA GLY A 65 7.06 -13.13 -1.49
C GLY A 65 7.18 -12.50 -2.87
N PRO A 66 6.06 -12.04 -3.42
CA PRO A 66 6.03 -11.47 -4.76
C PRO A 66 6.69 -10.10 -4.81
N THR A 67 7.10 -9.70 -6.01
CA THR A 67 7.49 -8.33 -6.35
C THR A 67 6.40 -7.75 -7.21
N GLY A 68 5.93 -6.54 -6.90
CA GLY A 68 4.87 -5.89 -7.66
C GLY A 68 5.08 -4.40 -7.83
N ALA A 69 4.65 -3.89 -8.97
CA ALA A 69 4.54 -2.47 -9.22
C ALA A 69 3.07 -2.07 -9.15
N TRP A 70 2.78 -0.98 -8.47
CA TRP A 70 1.42 -0.57 -8.15
C TRP A 70 1.20 0.90 -8.47
N LYS A 71 -0.05 1.23 -8.78
CA LYS A 71 -0.53 2.60 -8.89
C LYS A 71 -1.74 2.75 -7.99
N LEU A 72 -1.98 3.98 -7.52
CA LEU A 72 -3.19 4.30 -6.78
C LEU A 72 -4.08 5.16 -7.67
N ASP A 73 -5.30 4.70 -7.88
CA ASP A 73 -6.31 5.36 -8.69
C ASP A 73 -7.33 6.03 -7.80
N HIS A 74 -7.39 7.35 -7.84
CA HIS A 74 -8.29 8.16 -7.02
C HIS A 74 -9.54 8.53 -7.82
N THR A 75 -10.70 8.26 -7.23
CA THR A 75 -11.99 8.84 -7.62
C THR A 75 -12.59 9.49 -6.38
N PRO A 76 -13.55 10.43 -6.50
CA PRO A 76 -14.18 11.00 -5.32
C PRO A 76 -14.71 9.92 -4.38
N GLY A 77 -14.19 9.90 -3.14
CA GLY A 77 -14.57 8.94 -2.11
C GLY A 77 -13.86 7.60 -2.15
N ALA A 78 -12.91 7.36 -3.08
CA ALA A 78 -12.23 6.07 -3.17
C ALA A 78 -10.80 6.17 -3.70
N ILE A 79 -9.93 5.29 -3.18
CA ILE A 79 -8.60 5.06 -3.73
C ILE A 79 -8.44 3.55 -3.92
N ASP A 80 -8.13 3.12 -5.13
CA ASP A 80 -7.97 1.72 -5.47
C ASP A 80 -6.51 1.40 -5.79
N TYR A 81 -6.06 0.21 -5.35
CA TYR A 81 -4.79 -0.36 -5.78
C TYR A 81 -4.96 -0.97 -7.17
N VAL A 82 -4.12 -0.54 -8.09
CA VAL A 82 -4.11 -1.02 -9.47
C VAL A 82 -2.76 -1.64 -9.76
N ASP A 83 -2.76 -2.85 -10.33
CA ASP A 83 -1.53 -3.53 -10.69
C ASP A 83 -0.98 -3.04 -12.03
N ALA A 84 0.14 -3.63 -12.47
CA ALA A 84 0.80 -3.23 -13.71
C ALA A 84 -0.05 -3.45 -14.97
N THR A 85 -1.08 -4.30 -14.89
CA THR A 85 -1.99 -4.55 -16.00
C THR A 85 -3.21 -3.63 -16.01
N GLY A 86 -3.36 -2.78 -15.00
CA GLY A 86 -4.52 -1.89 -14.84
C GLY A 86 -5.69 -2.55 -14.11
N THR A 87 -5.49 -3.73 -13.52
CA THR A 87 -6.53 -4.43 -12.77
C THR A 87 -6.58 -3.94 -11.34
N VAL A 88 -7.80 -3.61 -10.86
CA VAL A 88 -8.02 -3.24 -9.47
C VAL A 88 -7.84 -4.47 -8.58
N ARG A 89 -6.96 -4.37 -7.58
CA ARG A 89 -6.66 -5.47 -6.66
C ARG A 89 -7.17 -5.27 -5.25
N GLY A 90 -7.57 -4.07 -4.92
CA GLY A 90 -8.11 -3.77 -3.61
C GLY A 90 -8.44 -2.29 -3.50
N ARG A 91 -9.17 -1.94 -2.45
CA ARG A 91 -9.56 -0.56 -2.17
C ARG A 91 -9.05 -0.15 -0.80
N ILE A 92 -8.47 1.03 -0.71
CA ILE A 92 -8.09 1.59 0.59
C ILE A 92 -9.37 1.99 1.32
N SER A 93 -9.61 1.39 2.48
CA SER A 93 -10.74 1.77 3.33
C SER A 93 -10.37 2.88 4.30
N ARG A 94 -9.09 2.96 4.67
CA ARG A 94 -8.60 3.96 5.62
C ARG A 94 -7.09 4.12 5.49
N ILE A 95 -6.60 5.33 5.75
CA ILE A 95 -5.16 5.60 5.87
C ILE A 95 -4.93 6.15 7.27
N ASP A 96 -4.09 5.47 8.05
CA ASP A 96 -3.73 5.88 9.40
C ASP A 96 -2.32 6.48 9.39
N PHE A 97 -2.09 7.53 10.16
CA PHE A 97 -0.75 8.04 10.37
C PHE A 97 0.02 7.12 11.32
N GLY A 98 1.28 6.89 11.03
CA GLY A 98 2.13 6.03 11.85
C GLY A 98 1.83 4.54 11.64
N ASP A 99 2.14 3.75 12.67
CA ASP A 99 2.02 2.30 12.66
C ASP A 99 1.17 1.82 13.85
N PRO A 100 -0.15 2.07 13.87
CA PRO A 100 -0.99 1.72 15.01
C PRO A 100 -1.12 0.21 15.24
N GLU A 101 -0.91 -0.59 14.21
CA GLU A 101 -0.97 -2.05 14.31
C GLU A 101 0.40 -2.68 14.61
N ARG A 102 1.44 -1.87 14.80
CA ARG A 102 2.80 -2.30 15.12
C ARG A 102 3.36 -3.30 14.11
N LEU A 103 3.16 -3.05 12.83
CA LEU A 103 3.62 -3.95 11.77
C LEU A 103 5.15 -3.98 11.66
N ALA A 104 5.81 -2.87 12.00
CA ALA A 104 7.27 -2.74 11.96
C ALA A 104 7.96 -3.22 13.24
N ALA A 105 7.21 -3.59 14.25
CA ALA A 105 7.75 -4.01 15.55
C ALA A 105 8.28 -5.45 15.51
#